data_a4b602c6b30024c7d847f7de76f214c1
#
_entry.id   a4b602c6b30024c7d847f7de76f214c1
#
_cell.length_a   1.000
_cell.length_b   1.000
_cell.length_c   1.000
_cell.angle_alpha   90.00
_cell.angle_beta   90.00
_cell.angle_gamma   90.00
#
_symmetry.space_group_name_H-M   'P 1'
#
loop_
_entity.id
_entity.type
_entity.pdbx_description
1 polymer ?
#
loop_
_entity_poly.entity_id
_entity_poly.type
_entity_poly.pdbx_seq_one_letter_code
_entity_poly.pdbx_strand_id
1 'polypeptide(L)'
;SSVWLRHLFKLLYERESRIEVIDSELPYYVHQHGTTMLAFHRGHLKKNDALPILFAAQFPQIWGATTKRYCHTGHRHHVEEKEHSGMTVIQHPTLAARDAYAARGGWIAERAITAITYHRDFGQVARNTVTPEMLEN
;
A
#
# COMPACT_ATOMS: atom_id res chain seq x y z
N SER A 1 -16.73 -5.69 -3.40
CA SER A 1 -15.86 -4.56 -3.60
C SER A 1 -15.25 -4.08 -2.30
N SER A 2 -14.26 -3.22 -2.38
CA SER A 2 -13.58 -2.67 -1.22
C SER A 2 -14.49 -1.86 -0.29
N VAL A 3 -15.55 -1.25 -0.82
CA VAL A 3 -16.54 -0.49 -0.04
C VAL A 3 -17.28 -1.40 0.93
N TRP A 4 -17.77 -2.54 0.46
CA TRP A 4 -18.46 -3.51 1.30
C TRP A 4 -17.56 -4.08 2.40
N LEU A 5 -16.34 -4.44 2.04
CA LEU A 5 -15.38 -4.98 2.98
C LEU A 5 -15.04 -3.96 4.07
N ARG A 6 -14.85 -2.70 3.69
CA ARG A 6 -14.58 -1.61 4.62
C ARG A 6 -15.73 -1.41 5.60
N HIS A 7 -16.98 -1.38 5.13
CA HIS A 7 -18.14 -1.26 5.99
C HIS A 7 -18.29 -2.45 6.95
N LEU A 8 -18.03 -3.65 6.45
CA LEU A 8 -18.07 -4.85 7.29
C LEU A 8 -17.04 -4.78 8.41
N PHE A 9 -15.80 -4.44 8.12
CA PHE A 9 -14.76 -4.30 9.14
C PHE A 9 -15.08 -3.19 10.13
N LYS A 10 -15.63 -2.08 9.67
CA LYS A 10 -16.02 -0.99 10.55
C LYS A 10 -17.09 -1.43 11.55
N LEU A 11 -18.09 -2.19 11.12
CA LEU A 11 -19.12 -2.73 11.99
C LEU A 11 -18.58 -3.78 12.98
N LEU A 12 -17.71 -4.68 12.49
CA LEU A 12 -17.14 -5.75 13.31
C LEU A 12 -16.24 -5.22 14.43
N TYR A 13 -15.50 -4.14 14.17
CA TYR A 13 -14.49 -3.63 15.08
C TYR A 13 -14.81 -2.27 15.69
N GLU A 14 -16.07 -1.81 15.60
CA GLU A 14 -16.46 -0.48 16.11
C GLU A 14 -16.21 -0.30 17.61
N ARG A 15 -16.22 -1.40 18.38
CA ARG A 15 -16.00 -1.38 19.83
C ARG A 15 -14.58 -1.80 20.24
N GLU A 16 -13.73 -2.11 19.28
CA GLU A 16 -12.34 -2.49 19.57
C GLU A 16 -11.44 -1.28 19.43
N SER A 17 -11.00 -0.72 20.56
CA SER A 17 -10.22 0.52 20.58
C SER A 17 -8.82 0.41 19.91
N ARG A 18 -8.31 -0.81 19.75
CA ARG A 18 -7.02 -1.03 19.09
C ARG A 18 -7.12 -1.09 17.57
N ILE A 19 -8.34 -1.15 17.04
CA ILE A 19 -8.59 -1.28 15.60
C ILE A 19 -9.40 -0.08 15.14
N GLU A 20 -8.86 0.67 14.21
CA GLU A 20 -9.54 1.76 13.55
C GLU A 20 -9.68 1.43 12.06
N VAL A 21 -10.90 1.49 11.55
CA VAL A 21 -11.19 1.27 10.14
C VAL A 21 -11.35 2.63 9.46
N ILE A 22 -10.45 2.93 8.53
CA ILE A 22 -10.50 4.18 7.78
C ILE A 22 -11.65 4.15 6.79
N ASP A 23 -12.59 5.09 6.96
CA ASP A 23 -13.79 5.21 6.15
C ASP A 23 -13.63 6.39 5.19
N SER A 24 -12.92 6.17 4.08
CA SER A 24 -12.70 7.18 3.05
C SER A 24 -13.01 6.60 1.68
N GLU A 25 -13.65 7.40 0.84
CA GLU A 25 -13.96 7.03 -0.54
C GLU A 25 -12.88 7.47 -1.54
N LEU A 26 -11.86 8.19 -1.06
CA LEU A 26 -10.74 8.60 -1.91
C LEU A 26 -9.94 7.39 -2.37
N PRO A 27 -9.33 7.45 -3.56
CA PRO A 27 -8.49 6.36 -4.06
C PRO A 27 -7.12 6.29 -3.38
N TYR A 28 -6.88 7.12 -2.39
CA TYR A 28 -5.62 7.16 -1.66
C TYR A 28 -5.83 7.54 -0.20
N TYR A 29 -4.89 7.12 0.66
CA TYR A 29 -4.92 7.38 2.10
C TYR A 29 -3.53 7.75 2.58
N VAL A 30 -3.46 8.49 3.69
CA VAL A 30 -2.20 8.80 4.35
C VAL A 30 -2.34 8.55 5.85
N HIS A 31 -1.32 7.94 6.42
CA HIS A 31 -1.18 7.76 7.87
C HIS A 31 0.17 8.31 8.31
N GLN A 32 0.17 9.14 9.33
CA GLN A 32 1.40 9.65 9.93
C GLN A 32 1.71 8.87 11.20
N HIS A 33 2.90 8.30 11.26
CA HIS A 33 3.40 7.59 12.42
C HIS A 33 4.72 8.23 12.85
N GLY A 34 4.64 9.17 13.82
CA GLY A 34 5.80 9.97 14.20
C GLY A 34 6.32 10.80 13.03
N THR A 35 7.58 10.59 12.66
CA THR A 35 8.19 11.24 11.49
C THR A 35 8.16 10.36 10.25
N THR A 36 7.39 9.28 10.27
CA THR A 36 7.17 8.39 9.14
C THR A 36 5.80 8.63 8.52
N MET A 37 5.76 8.80 7.21
CA MET A 37 4.53 8.94 6.44
C MET A 37 4.28 7.66 5.66
N LEU A 38 3.10 7.07 5.84
CA LEU A 38 2.65 5.92 5.08
C LEU A 38 1.50 6.37 4.18
N ALA A 39 1.70 6.27 2.88
CA ALA A 39 0.72 6.63 1.89
C ALA A 39 0.29 5.37 1.15
N PHE A 40 -0.98 5.33 0.77
CA PHE A 40 -1.57 4.18 0.08
C PHE A 40 -2.35 4.69 -1.12
N HIS A 41 -2.08 4.13 -2.29
CA HIS A 41 -2.74 4.48 -3.53
C HIS A 41 -3.13 3.21 -4.27
N ARG A 42 -4.29 3.20 -4.90
CA ARG A 42 -4.74 2.01 -5.62
C ARG A 42 -3.90 1.68 -6.85
N GLY A 43 -3.06 2.62 -7.30
CA GLY A 43 -2.28 2.45 -8.52
C GLY A 43 -3.08 2.71 -9.79
N HIS A 44 -4.32 3.16 -9.66
CA HIS A 44 -5.23 3.40 -10.77
C HIS A 44 -5.13 4.85 -11.23
N LEU A 45 -5.06 5.08 -12.54
CA LEU A 45 -5.03 6.40 -13.19
C LEU A 45 -3.80 7.26 -12.91
N LYS A 46 -2.81 6.77 -12.17
CA LYS A 46 -1.58 7.51 -11.89
C LYS A 46 -0.36 6.62 -12.10
N LYS A 47 0.67 7.16 -12.72
CA LYS A 47 1.97 6.51 -12.78
C LYS A 47 2.67 6.64 -11.42
N ASN A 48 3.49 5.67 -11.08
CA ASN A 48 4.22 5.67 -9.81
C ASN A 48 5.10 6.92 -9.65
N ASP A 49 5.65 7.45 -10.73
CA ASP A 49 6.49 8.64 -10.70
C ASP A 49 5.74 9.92 -10.29
N ALA A 50 4.42 9.93 -10.47
CA ALA A 50 3.58 11.09 -10.11
C ALA A 50 3.09 11.04 -8.66
N LEU A 51 3.23 9.92 -7.97
CA LEU A 51 2.70 9.76 -6.61
C LEU A 51 3.38 10.65 -5.56
N PRO A 52 4.71 10.81 -5.55
CA PRO A 52 5.33 11.73 -4.59
C PRO A 52 4.80 13.15 -4.70
N ILE A 53 4.64 13.66 -5.92
CA ILE A 53 4.10 15.01 -6.16
C ILE A 53 2.65 15.10 -5.68
N LEU A 54 1.85 14.09 -5.96
CA LEU A 54 0.45 14.03 -5.52
C LEU A 54 0.36 14.15 -3.99
N PHE A 55 1.13 13.33 -3.26
CA PHE A 55 1.04 13.31 -1.81
C PHE A 55 1.64 14.56 -1.17
N ALA A 56 2.70 15.12 -1.74
CA ALA A 56 3.25 16.39 -1.26
C ALA A 56 2.24 17.53 -1.44
N ALA A 57 1.52 17.56 -2.56
CA ALA A 57 0.55 18.60 -2.86
C ALA A 57 -0.73 18.45 -2.05
N GLN A 58 -1.22 17.22 -1.87
CA GLN A 58 -2.49 16.97 -1.17
C GLN A 58 -2.34 16.96 0.36
N PHE A 59 -1.17 16.60 0.86
CA PHE A 59 -0.90 16.48 2.30
C PHE A 59 0.37 17.24 2.69
N PRO A 60 0.43 18.57 2.43
CA PRO A 60 1.66 19.33 2.64
C PRO A 60 2.10 19.39 4.10
N GLN A 61 1.16 19.39 5.04
CA GLN A 61 1.49 19.44 6.47
C GLN A 61 2.13 18.14 6.93
N ILE A 62 1.56 16.99 6.56
CA ILE A 62 2.13 15.70 6.88
C ILE A 62 3.47 15.50 6.18
N TRP A 63 3.55 15.90 4.91
CA TRP A 63 4.79 15.84 4.16
C TRP A 63 5.90 16.63 4.85
N GLY A 64 5.61 17.86 5.27
CA GLY A 64 6.58 18.70 5.95
C GLY A 64 6.97 18.23 7.34
N ALA A 65 6.09 17.49 8.02
CA ALA A 65 6.33 16.97 9.36
C ALA A 65 7.04 15.62 9.37
N THR A 66 7.27 15.01 8.23
CA THR A 66 7.85 13.66 8.11
C THR A 66 9.17 13.69 7.36
N THR A 67 10.04 12.73 7.66
CA THR A 67 11.33 12.56 7.00
C THR A 67 11.46 11.23 6.29
N LYS A 68 10.67 10.24 6.67
CA LYS A 68 10.64 8.91 6.04
C LYS A 68 9.25 8.72 5.42
N ARG A 69 9.20 8.58 4.10
CA ARG A 69 7.93 8.53 3.38
C ARG A 69 7.88 7.34 2.45
N TYR A 70 6.78 6.58 2.53
CA TYR A 70 6.56 5.37 1.74
C TYR A 70 5.16 5.40 1.15
N CYS A 71 5.06 5.07 -0.13
CA CYS A 71 3.76 4.92 -0.79
C CYS A 71 3.60 3.48 -1.25
N HIS A 72 2.53 2.84 -0.83
CA HIS A 72 2.19 1.49 -1.23
C HIS A 72 1.12 1.53 -2.30
N THR A 73 1.37 0.85 -3.41
CA THR A 73 0.43 0.77 -4.53
C THR A 73 0.12 -0.69 -4.87
N GLY A 74 -1.00 -0.89 -5.55
CA GLY A 74 -1.40 -2.19 -6.07
C GLY A 74 -1.91 -2.07 -7.49
N HIS A 75 -2.83 -2.96 -7.89
CA HIS A 75 -3.55 -2.96 -9.16
C HIS A 75 -2.75 -3.50 -10.35
N ARG A 76 -1.45 -3.29 -10.43
CA ARG A 76 -0.65 -3.57 -11.63
C ARG A 76 0.01 -4.95 -11.68
N HIS A 77 -0.30 -5.84 -10.78
CA HIS A 77 0.05 -7.26 -10.83
C HIS A 77 1.54 -7.61 -10.95
N HIS A 78 2.44 -6.66 -10.77
CA HIS A 78 3.88 -6.93 -10.74
C HIS A 78 4.58 -6.07 -9.69
N VAL A 79 5.76 -6.52 -9.26
CA VAL A 79 6.53 -5.84 -8.21
C VAL A 79 7.35 -4.72 -8.84
N GLU A 80 7.31 -3.56 -8.22
CA GLU A 80 8.20 -2.45 -8.55
C GLU A 80 8.46 -1.67 -7.28
N GLU A 81 9.72 -1.34 -7.03
CA GLU A 81 10.09 -0.50 -5.90
C GLU A 81 11.10 0.52 -6.38
N LYS A 82 10.83 1.80 -6.15
CA LYS A 82 11.70 2.87 -6.59
C LYS A 82 11.73 3.99 -5.56
N GLU A 83 12.92 4.42 -5.22
CA GLU A 83 13.12 5.59 -4.39
C GLU A 83 13.09 6.84 -5.25
N HIS A 84 12.13 7.71 -4.96
CA HIS A 84 12.05 9.04 -5.55
C HIS A 84 12.57 10.07 -4.56
N SER A 85 12.76 11.31 -5.03
CA SER A 85 13.14 12.37 -4.13
C SER A 85 12.05 12.57 -3.07
N GLY A 86 12.35 12.22 -1.83
CA GLY A 86 11.47 12.39 -0.69
C GLY A 86 10.48 11.27 -0.41
N MET A 87 10.35 10.27 -1.28
CA MET A 87 9.40 9.17 -1.06
C MET A 87 9.79 7.90 -1.83
N THR A 88 9.69 6.76 -1.17
CA THR A 88 9.84 5.45 -1.83
C THR A 88 8.47 4.93 -2.22
N VAL A 89 8.29 4.58 -3.48
CA VAL A 89 7.04 4.01 -3.99
C VAL A 89 7.23 2.51 -4.17
N ILE A 90 6.36 1.72 -3.52
CA ILE A 90 6.42 0.26 -3.51
C ILE A 90 5.13 -0.27 -4.13
N GLN A 91 5.25 -0.91 -5.29
CA GLN A 91 4.14 -1.57 -5.96
C GLN A 91 4.15 -3.04 -5.57
N HIS A 92 3.05 -3.50 -4.99
CA HIS A 92 2.94 -4.85 -4.45
C HIS A 92 2.35 -5.82 -5.46
N PRO A 93 2.77 -7.10 -5.40
CA PRO A 93 2.16 -8.14 -6.22
C PRO A 93 0.77 -8.50 -5.70
N THR A 94 0.04 -9.28 -6.47
CA THR A 94 -1.27 -9.78 -6.09
C THR A 94 -1.18 -11.19 -5.51
N LEU A 95 -2.15 -11.55 -4.66
CA LEU A 95 -2.38 -12.94 -4.26
C LEU A 95 -3.39 -13.64 -5.19
N ALA A 96 -4.08 -12.87 -6.02
CA ALA A 96 -5.07 -13.43 -6.94
C ALA A 96 -4.43 -14.40 -7.92
N ALA A 97 -5.16 -15.46 -8.25
CA ALA A 97 -4.74 -16.38 -9.28
C ALA A 97 -4.65 -15.68 -10.63
N ARG A 98 -3.74 -16.15 -11.47
CA ARG A 98 -3.56 -15.62 -12.81
C ARG A 98 -4.86 -15.78 -13.61
N ASP A 99 -5.41 -14.67 -14.09
CA ASP A 99 -6.62 -14.67 -14.88
C ASP A 99 -6.32 -14.79 -16.39
N ALA A 100 -7.38 -14.91 -17.19
CA ALA A 100 -7.24 -15.04 -18.63
C ALA A 100 -6.63 -13.79 -19.27
N TYR A 101 -6.87 -12.62 -18.71
CA TYR A 101 -6.30 -11.37 -19.22
C TYR A 101 -4.79 -11.32 -18.99
N ALA A 102 -4.34 -11.63 -17.79
CA ALA A 102 -2.91 -11.68 -17.47
C ALA A 102 -2.19 -12.74 -18.31
N ALA A 103 -2.82 -13.90 -18.50
CA ALA A 103 -2.27 -14.96 -19.34
C ALA A 103 -2.11 -14.51 -20.80
N ARG A 104 -3.11 -13.83 -21.36
CA ARG A 104 -3.04 -13.32 -22.74
C ARG A 104 -2.02 -12.21 -22.89
N GLY A 105 -1.84 -11.40 -21.85
CA GLY A 105 -0.83 -10.35 -21.85
C GLY A 105 0.61 -10.84 -21.70
N GLY A 106 0.78 -12.14 -21.45
CA GLY A 106 2.11 -12.72 -21.25
C GLY A 106 2.77 -12.33 -19.93
N TRP A 107 2.01 -11.79 -18.99
CA TRP A 107 2.54 -11.35 -17.72
C TRP A 107 2.70 -12.52 -16.77
N ILE A 108 3.93 -12.74 -16.32
CA ILE A 108 4.26 -13.73 -15.29
C ILE A 108 4.70 -12.96 -14.06
N ALA A 109 3.80 -12.87 -13.07
CA ALA A 109 4.11 -12.21 -11.82
C ALA A 109 3.95 -13.19 -10.67
N GLU A 110 4.88 -13.16 -9.74
CA GLU A 110 4.78 -13.95 -8.52
C GLU A 110 3.68 -13.40 -7.63
N ARG A 111 2.91 -14.30 -7.02
CA ARG A 111 1.93 -13.93 -6.01
C ARG A 111 2.61 -13.91 -4.65
N ALA A 112 2.36 -12.86 -3.89
CA ALA A 112 2.95 -12.74 -2.56
C ALA A 112 2.14 -11.79 -1.69
N ILE A 113 2.22 -11.99 -0.38
CA ILE A 113 1.77 -11.02 0.61
C ILE A 113 2.98 -10.60 1.43
N THR A 114 3.09 -9.31 1.70
CA THR A 114 4.21 -8.75 2.43
C THR A 114 3.72 -7.98 3.65
N ALA A 115 4.30 -8.29 4.81
CA ALA A 115 4.10 -7.53 6.03
C ALA A 115 5.33 -6.66 6.26
N ILE A 116 5.11 -5.36 6.42
CA ILE A 116 6.20 -4.39 6.59
C ILE A 116 6.02 -3.72 7.95
N THR A 117 7.11 -3.69 8.73
CA THR A 117 7.14 -3.02 10.03
C THR A 117 7.80 -1.67 9.87
N TYR A 118 7.11 -0.63 10.32
CA TYR A 118 7.62 0.73 10.30
C TYR A 118 7.84 1.24 11.71
N HIS A 119 9.03 1.79 11.94
CA HIS A 119 9.34 2.53 13.15
C HIS A 119 8.90 3.98 12.97
N ARG A 120 8.39 4.58 14.04
CA ARG A 120 7.90 5.95 14.00
C ARG A 120 8.93 6.99 13.53
N ASP A 121 10.21 6.75 13.78
CA ASP A 121 11.28 7.69 13.45
C ASP A 121 12.27 7.17 12.42
N PHE A 122 12.42 5.84 12.31
CA PHE A 122 13.40 5.22 11.42
C PHE A 122 12.83 4.70 10.10
N GLY A 123 11.52 4.74 9.93
CA GLY A 123 10.87 4.23 8.74
C GLY A 123 10.84 2.70 8.72
N GLN A 124 10.99 2.11 7.54
CA GLN A 124 10.92 0.66 7.39
C GLN A 124 12.08 -0.03 8.11
N VAL A 125 11.75 -0.97 9.00
CA VAL A 125 12.77 -1.69 9.78
C VAL A 125 12.71 -3.20 9.55
N ALA A 126 11.62 -3.74 9.02
CA ALA A 126 11.51 -5.17 8.72
C ALA A 126 10.51 -5.40 7.60
N ARG A 127 10.75 -6.48 6.83
CA ARG A 127 9.85 -6.90 5.75
C ARG A 127 9.81 -8.43 5.72
N ASN A 128 8.62 -9.00 5.78
CA ASN A 128 8.40 -10.45 5.70
C ASN A 128 7.47 -10.75 4.54
N THR A 129 7.87 -11.65 3.67
CA THR A 129 7.10 -12.02 2.48
C THR A 129 6.69 -13.48 2.56
N VAL A 130 5.43 -13.76 2.23
CA VAL A 130 4.88 -15.12 2.14
C VAL A 130 4.32 -15.30 0.73
N THR A 131 4.70 -16.40 0.09
CA THR A 131 4.16 -16.79 -1.20
C THR A 131 3.19 -17.96 -1.02
N PRO A 132 2.28 -18.22 -1.99
CA PRO A 132 1.37 -19.37 -1.90
C PRO A 132 2.10 -20.70 -1.78
N GLU A 133 3.25 -20.86 -2.42
CA GLU A 133 4.05 -22.09 -2.33
C GLU A 133 4.50 -22.40 -0.91
N MET A 134 4.76 -21.40 -0.10
CA MET A 134 5.13 -21.60 1.31
C MET A 134 4.00 -22.17 2.16
N LEU A 135 2.77 -22.06 1.68
CA LEU A 135 1.56 -22.50 2.39
C LEU A 135 1.05 -23.86 1.91
N GLU A 136 1.65 -24.45 0.88
CA GLU A 136 1.21 -25.70 0.26
C GLU A 136 1.77 -26.95 0.94
N ASN A 137 2.57 -26.82 1.96
CA ASN A 137 3.17 -27.96 2.68
C ASN A 137 2.39 -28.34 3.92
#